data_c3c7636c59fe9bb4fbbbfa4905188a8a
#
_entry.id   c3c7636c59fe9bb4fbbbfa4905188a8a
#
_cell.length_a   1.000
_cell.length_b   1.000
_cell.length_c   1.000
_cell.angle_alpha   90.00
_cell.angle_beta   90.00
_cell.angle_gamma   90.00
#
_symmetry.space_group_name_H-M   'P 1'
#
loop_
_entity.id
_entity.type
_entity.pdbx_description
1 polymer ?
#
loop_
_entity_poly.entity_id
_entity_poly.type
_entity_poly.pdbx_seq_one_letter_code
_entity_poly.pdbx_strand_id
1 'polypeptide(L)'
;MNNFQKILNSFSVQETLNSKIWENPENPQKAKMVPKVKNALLKIAEKFIDYLGEDVFVEDIVLTGSLANFNWSEFSDFDLHVIVDFQQYEEESDLYKELYNLKKQVFNDKHDIKIFGYDVELYAQDNEEPHFATGVYSVMNDEWVTKPKQLENEIDKSVLEKKIKNWTEKIDKVIESENSEDDIKLIDSIKEKLKTYRKSGLEKEGELSYENLVFKFLRRSGHIEKLFDISNKALDKELSIERKLED
;
A
#
# COMPACT_ATOMS: atom_id res chain seq x y z
N MET A 1 25.67 3.88 1.45
CA MET A 1 24.80 3.30 0.42
C MET A 1 23.87 4.41 -0.04
N ASN A 2 23.72 4.67 -1.35
CA ASN A 2 22.80 5.69 -1.82
C ASN A 2 21.34 5.20 -1.69
N ASN A 3 20.36 6.12 -1.76
CA ASN A 3 18.94 5.78 -1.57
C ASN A 3 18.43 4.76 -2.59
N PHE A 4 18.89 4.85 -3.84
CA PHE A 4 18.56 3.89 -4.89
C PHE A 4 18.92 2.45 -4.50
N GLN A 5 20.16 2.23 -4.07
CA GLN A 5 20.64 0.90 -3.67
C GLN A 5 19.96 0.38 -2.40
N LYS A 6 19.60 1.29 -1.49
CA LYS A 6 18.86 0.95 -0.28
C LYS A 6 17.48 0.39 -0.62
N ILE A 7 16.73 1.09 -1.48
CA ILE A 7 15.41 0.65 -1.93
C ILE A 7 15.52 -0.64 -2.77
N LEU A 8 16.46 -0.73 -3.70
CA LEU A 8 16.66 -1.92 -4.52
C LEU A 8 16.96 -3.16 -3.68
N ASN A 9 17.80 -3.02 -2.66
CA ASN A 9 18.15 -4.13 -1.78
C ASN A 9 17.02 -4.54 -0.84
N SER A 10 16.04 -3.68 -0.62
CA SER A 10 14.87 -4.00 0.20
C SER A 10 13.89 -4.99 -0.45
N PHE A 11 14.06 -5.28 -1.75
CA PHE A 11 13.26 -6.26 -2.48
C PHE A 11 13.88 -7.67 -2.42
N SER A 12 14.25 -8.11 -1.25
CA SER A 12 14.71 -9.48 -1.01
C SER A 12 13.68 -10.25 -0.22
N VAL A 13 13.57 -11.54 -0.52
CA VAL A 13 12.79 -12.46 0.31
C VAL A 13 13.62 -12.77 1.56
N GLN A 14 12.99 -12.72 2.72
CA GLN A 14 13.58 -13.03 4.00
C GLN A 14 13.48 -14.53 4.28
N GLU A 15 14.42 -15.07 5.06
CA GLU A 15 14.38 -16.48 5.48
C GLU A 15 13.33 -16.74 6.56
N THR A 16 12.98 -15.70 7.32
CA THR A 16 12.03 -15.78 8.43
C THR A 16 11.00 -14.65 8.38
N LEU A 17 9.89 -14.81 9.07
CA LEU A 17 8.99 -13.71 9.37
C LEU A 17 9.72 -12.68 10.25
N ASN A 18 9.16 -11.46 10.38
CA ASN A 18 9.76 -10.41 11.17
C ASN A 18 9.71 -10.74 12.67
N SER A 19 10.84 -10.98 13.29
CA SER A 19 10.96 -11.38 14.72
C SER A 19 10.48 -10.31 15.73
N LYS A 20 10.30 -9.04 15.33
CA LYS A 20 9.69 -8.02 16.17
C LYS A 20 8.18 -8.16 16.25
N ILE A 21 7.56 -8.84 15.27
CA ILE A 21 6.12 -8.96 15.09
C ILE A 21 5.65 -10.37 15.43
N TRP A 22 6.46 -11.39 15.10
CA TRP A 22 6.10 -12.79 15.19
C TRP A 22 6.96 -13.54 16.20
N GLU A 23 6.33 -14.30 17.09
CA GLU A 23 6.94 -15.37 17.86
C GLU A 23 7.16 -16.59 16.94
N ASN A 24 8.25 -17.34 17.11
CA ASN A 24 8.64 -18.45 16.23
C ASN A 24 8.70 -18.08 14.74
N PRO A 25 9.39 -17.00 14.37
CA PRO A 25 9.35 -16.44 13.01
C PRO A 25 9.93 -17.38 11.94
N GLU A 26 10.76 -18.35 12.33
CA GLU A 26 11.33 -19.40 11.49
C GLU A 26 10.34 -20.51 11.13
N ASN A 27 9.21 -20.59 11.84
CA ASN A 27 8.21 -21.62 11.63
C ASN A 27 6.81 -21.01 11.44
N PRO A 28 6.39 -20.69 10.20
CA PRO A 28 5.08 -20.08 9.93
C PRO A 28 3.89 -20.89 10.43
N GLN A 29 4.07 -22.22 10.59
CA GLN A 29 3.02 -23.10 11.12
C GLN A 29 2.73 -22.85 12.60
N LYS A 30 3.74 -22.37 13.34
CA LYS A 30 3.68 -22.09 14.77
C LYS A 30 3.77 -20.60 15.11
N ALA A 31 4.04 -19.76 14.10
CA ALA A 31 4.18 -18.33 14.32
C ALA A 31 2.88 -17.73 14.85
N LYS A 32 2.99 -16.97 15.92
CA LYS A 32 1.92 -16.18 16.52
C LYS A 32 2.35 -14.74 16.63
N MET A 33 1.39 -13.84 16.62
CA MET A 33 1.71 -12.43 16.79
C MET A 33 2.19 -12.14 18.21
N VAL A 34 3.26 -11.35 18.35
CA VAL A 34 3.73 -10.89 19.67
C VAL A 34 2.60 -10.14 20.37
N PRO A 35 2.26 -10.50 21.63
CA PRO A 35 1.09 -9.95 22.33
C PRO A 35 1.04 -8.42 22.40
N LYS A 36 2.21 -7.77 22.52
CA LYS A 36 2.31 -6.31 22.51
C LYS A 36 1.89 -5.70 21.17
N VAL A 37 2.24 -6.34 20.06
CA VAL A 37 1.85 -5.90 18.70
C VAL A 37 0.37 -6.12 18.49
N LYS A 38 -0.14 -7.30 18.82
CA LYS A 38 -1.56 -7.64 18.77
C LYS A 38 -2.41 -6.61 19.49
N ASN A 39 -2.09 -6.34 20.76
CA ASN A 39 -2.85 -5.38 21.57
C ASN A 39 -2.80 -3.96 21.01
N ALA A 40 -1.67 -3.56 20.42
CA ALA A 40 -1.55 -2.26 19.78
C ALA A 40 -2.43 -2.18 18.53
N LEU A 41 -2.40 -3.20 17.66
CA LEU A 41 -3.21 -3.25 16.44
C LEU A 41 -4.71 -3.26 16.76
N LEU A 42 -5.14 -4.06 17.74
CA LEU A 42 -6.54 -4.07 18.18
C LEU A 42 -7.02 -2.70 18.69
N LYS A 43 -6.19 -2.01 19.48
CA LYS A 43 -6.50 -0.66 19.95
C LYS A 43 -6.57 0.37 18.81
N ILE A 44 -5.70 0.25 17.82
CA ILE A 44 -5.71 1.13 16.63
C ILE A 44 -6.96 0.87 15.80
N ALA A 45 -7.29 -0.41 15.56
CA ALA A 45 -8.51 -0.81 14.85
C ALA A 45 -9.78 -0.32 15.57
N GLU A 46 -9.85 -0.44 16.91
CA GLU A 46 -10.96 0.11 17.71
C GLU A 46 -11.17 1.61 17.44
N LYS A 47 -10.09 2.40 17.45
CA LYS A 47 -10.17 3.84 17.18
C LYS A 47 -10.60 4.16 15.76
N PHE A 48 -10.22 3.34 14.80
CA PHE A 48 -10.67 3.47 13.43
C PHE A 48 -12.15 3.10 13.27
N ILE A 49 -12.60 2.02 13.91
CA ILE A 49 -14.00 1.61 13.95
C ILE A 49 -14.87 2.70 14.56
N ASP A 50 -14.47 3.26 15.72
CA ASP A 50 -15.13 4.42 16.33
C ASP A 50 -15.27 5.59 15.34
N TYR A 51 -14.23 5.84 14.52
CA TYR A 51 -14.23 6.88 13.52
C TYR A 51 -15.11 6.56 12.29
N LEU A 52 -15.25 5.28 11.93
CA LEU A 52 -16.15 4.87 10.85
C LEU A 52 -17.62 5.13 11.22
N GLY A 53 -18.03 4.92 12.47
CA GLY A 53 -19.37 5.20 12.96
C GLY A 53 -19.86 4.21 13.97
N GLU A 54 -21.08 4.42 14.52
CA GLU A 54 -21.65 3.60 15.58
C GLU A 54 -22.23 2.25 15.09
N ASP A 55 -22.59 2.16 13.81
CA ASP A 55 -23.30 1.01 13.24
C ASP A 55 -22.40 0.12 12.38
N VAL A 56 -21.09 0.06 12.68
CA VAL A 56 -20.14 -0.79 11.94
C VAL A 56 -20.15 -2.20 12.49
N PHE A 57 -20.62 -3.15 11.70
CA PHE A 57 -20.55 -4.55 12.04
C PHE A 57 -19.21 -5.15 11.56
N VAL A 58 -18.29 -5.35 12.49
CA VAL A 58 -16.96 -5.89 12.23
C VAL A 58 -16.98 -7.41 12.38
N GLU A 59 -16.62 -8.12 11.33
CA GLU A 59 -16.48 -9.59 11.35
C GLU A 59 -15.11 -10.04 11.83
N ASP A 60 -14.04 -9.35 11.36
CA ASP A 60 -12.67 -9.66 11.77
C ASP A 60 -11.78 -8.41 11.65
N ILE A 61 -10.60 -8.49 12.24
CA ILE A 61 -9.50 -7.55 12.06
C ILE A 61 -8.31 -8.37 11.62
N VAL A 62 -7.85 -8.15 10.39
CA VAL A 62 -6.78 -8.96 9.79
C VAL A 62 -5.55 -8.13 9.43
N LEU A 63 -4.39 -8.72 9.64
CA LEU A 63 -3.12 -8.21 9.12
C LEU A 63 -2.78 -8.96 7.83
N THR A 64 -2.47 -8.19 6.79
CA THR A 64 -2.03 -8.70 5.48
C THR A 64 -0.69 -8.07 5.09
N GLY A 65 -0.35 -8.13 3.82
CA GLY A 65 0.81 -7.44 3.26
C GLY A 65 2.15 -8.07 3.61
N SER A 66 3.21 -7.28 3.47
CA SER A 66 4.57 -7.79 3.56
C SER A 66 4.97 -8.18 4.99
N LEU A 67 4.42 -7.54 6.03
CA LEU A 67 4.70 -7.89 7.42
C LEU A 67 4.02 -9.20 7.86
N ALA A 68 3.02 -9.68 7.13
CA ALA A 68 2.42 -11.00 7.29
C ALA A 68 3.10 -12.06 6.37
N ASN A 69 4.23 -11.73 5.76
CA ASN A 69 4.92 -12.54 4.75
C ASN A 69 6.43 -12.51 4.88
N PHE A 70 7.14 -13.18 3.94
CA PHE A 70 8.60 -13.24 3.87
C PHE A 70 9.24 -12.11 3.04
N ASN A 71 8.46 -11.23 2.44
CA ASN A 71 8.94 -10.10 1.63
C ASN A 71 8.95 -8.76 2.40
N TRP A 72 9.03 -8.84 3.73
CA TRP A 72 9.13 -7.66 4.58
C TRP A 72 10.51 -6.99 4.48
N SER A 73 10.52 -5.68 4.72
CA SER A 73 11.73 -4.85 4.75
C SER A 73 11.54 -3.66 5.70
N GLU A 74 12.54 -2.80 5.83
CA GLU A 74 12.42 -1.55 6.58
C GLU A 74 11.39 -0.55 6.01
N PHE A 75 10.97 -0.75 4.75
CA PHE A 75 9.95 0.05 4.07
C PHE A 75 8.55 -0.60 4.11
N SER A 76 8.38 -1.63 4.89
CA SER A 76 7.07 -2.28 5.09
C SER A 76 6.17 -1.45 6.00
N ASP A 77 4.90 -1.65 5.85
CA ASP A 77 3.81 -1.08 6.62
C ASP A 77 2.94 -2.21 7.20
N PHE A 78 2.17 -1.92 8.24
CA PHE A 78 1.11 -2.79 8.72
C PHE A 78 -0.15 -2.52 7.90
N ASP A 79 -0.48 -3.40 6.97
CA ASP A 79 -1.74 -3.38 6.23
C ASP A 79 -2.85 -3.99 7.13
N LEU A 80 -3.50 -3.16 7.94
CA LEU A 80 -4.51 -3.58 8.90
C LEU A 80 -5.91 -3.38 8.34
N HIS A 81 -6.61 -4.49 8.08
CA HIS A 81 -7.93 -4.49 7.49
C HIS A 81 -8.99 -4.79 8.54
N VAL A 82 -9.98 -3.92 8.65
CA VAL A 82 -11.24 -4.15 9.36
C VAL A 82 -12.20 -4.75 8.36
N ILE A 83 -12.59 -6.00 8.57
CA ILE A 83 -13.49 -6.75 7.70
C ILE A 83 -14.93 -6.43 8.10
N VAL A 84 -15.69 -5.91 7.14
CA VAL A 84 -17.06 -5.43 7.34
C VAL A 84 -17.99 -6.17 6.38
N ASP A 85 -19.14 -6.59 6.86
CA ASP A 85 -20.23 -7.05 6.00
C ASP A 85 -21.02 -5.85 5.48
N PHE A 86 -20.78 -5.46 4.23
CA PHE A 86 -21.51 -4.36 3.61
C PHE A 86 -22.92 -4.75 3.15
N GLN A 87 -23.27 -6.02 3.08
CA GLN A 87 -24.62 -6.48 2.77
C GLN A 87 -25.64 -6.05 3.84
N GLN A 88 -25.19 -5.82 5.08
CA GLN A 88 -26.04 -5.29 6.15
C GLN A 88 -26.67 -3.92 5.81
N TYR A 89 -26.08 -3.15 4.90
CA TYR A 89 -26.59 -1.85 4.49
C TYR A 89 -27.56 -1.92 3.30
N GLU A 90 -27.93 -3.12 2.87
CA GLU A 90 -28.93 -3.40 1.82
C GLU A 90 -28.67 -2.55 0.54
N GLU A 91 -29.65 -1.75 0.13
CA GLU A 91 -29.57 -0.90 -1.08
C GLU A 91 -28.49 0.21 -0.97
N GLU A 92 -28.02 0.54 0.25
CA GLU A 92 -27.01 1.58 0.50
C GLU A 92 -25.57 1.03 0.57
N SER A 93 -25.36 -0.24 0.31
CA SER A 93 -24.05 -0.93 0.41
C SER A 93 -22.94 -0.18 -0.34
N ASP A 94 -23.18 0.23 -1.59
CA ASP A 94 -22.18 0.96 -2.39
C ASP A 94 -21.85 2.34 -1.81
N LEU A 95 -22.84 3.04 -1.25
CA LEU A 95 -22.65 4.32 -0.57
C LEU A 95 -21.76 4.16 0.67
N TYR A 96 -22.01 3.13 1.48
CA TYR A 96 -21.17 2.86 2.67
C TYR A 96 -19.75 2.43 2.29
N LYS A 97 -19.57 1.66 1.22
CA LYS A 97 -18.23 1.33 0.68
C LYS A 97 -17.45 2.60 0.31
N GLU A 98 -18.09 3.51 -0.42
CA GLU A 98 -17.48 4.79 -0.79
C GLU A 98 -17.19 5.65 0.44
N LEU A 99 -18.14 5.80 1.36
CA LEU A 99 -18.00 6.55 2.60
C LEU A 99 -16.82 6.01 3.45
N TYR A 100 -16.71 4.69 3.62
CA TYR A 100 -15.64 4.11 4.43
C TYR A 100 -14.28 4.24 3.74
N ASN A 101 -14.22 4.19 2.41
CA ASN A 101 -13.01 4.49 1.67
C ASN A 101 -12.54 5.94 1.87
N LEU A 102 -13.47 6.90 1.84
CA LEU A 102 -13.15 8.30 2.12
C LEU A 102 -12.71 8.50 3.58
N LYS A 103 -13.44 7.91 4.52
CA LYS A 103 -13.07 7.96 5.95
C LYS A 103 -11.69 7.34 6.20
N LYS A 104 -11.38 6.21 5.56
CA LYS A 104 -10.07 5.58 5.62
C LYS A 104 -8.96 6.53 5.15
N GLN A 105 -9.13 7.18 3.99
CA GLN A 105 -8.15 8.13 3.48
C GLN A 105 -7.92 9.27 4.47
N VAL A 106 -8.99 9.88 4.95
CA VAL A 106 -8.90 10.99 5.93
C VAL A 106 -8.25 10.53 7.24
N PHE A 107 -8.53 9.31 7.71
CA PHE A 107 -7.93 8.79 8.93
C PHE A 107 -6.42 8.56 8.76
N ASN A 108 -6.02 7.87 7.70
CA ASN A 108 -4.61 7.59 7.40
C ASN A 108 -3.82 8.90 7.15
N ASP A 109 -4.39 9.89 6.47
CA ASP A 109 -3.75 11.18 6.21
C ASP A 109 -3.56 12.04 7.49
N LYS A 110 -4.47 11.91 8.46
CA LYS A 110 -4.42 12.68 9.71
C LYS A 110 -3.54 12.08 10.79
N HIS A 111 -3.23 10.78 10.70
CA HIS A 111 -2.56 10.06 11.77
C HIS A 111 -1.27 9.39 11.29
N ASP A 112 -0.15 9.71 11.94
CA ASP A 112 1.15 9.06 11.72
C ASP A 112 1.36 8.01 12.82
N ILE A 113 0.69 6.85 12.67
CA ILE A 113 0.71 5.77 13.66
C ILE A 113 1.80 4.77 13.32
N LYS A 114 2.70 4.50 14.29
CA LYS A 114 3.83 3.57 14.07
C LYS A 114 3.93 2.51 15.17
N ILE A 115 4.24 1.28 14.76
CA ILE A 115 4.62 0.18 15.64
C ILE A 115 6.04 -0.27 15.27
N PHE A 116 7.00 -0.13 16.18
CA PHE A 116 8.42 -0.44 15.96
C PHE A 116 9.04 0.27 14.75
N GLY A 117 8.52 1.45 14.38
CA GLY A 117 8.98 2.25 13.24
C GLY A 117 8.31 1.90 11.91
N TYR A 118 7.44 0.92 11.87
CA TYR A 118 6.57 0.62 10.73
C TYR A 118 5.28 1.43 10.82
N ASP A 119 4.88 2.05 9.72
CA ASP A 119 3.60 2.74 9.61
C ASP A 119 2.43 1.75 9.70
N VAL A 120 1.27 2.22 10.17
CA VAL A 120 0.03 1.42 10.20
C VAL A 120 -0.97 2.07 9.26
N GLU A 121 -1.27 1.38 8.15
CA GLU A 121 -2.33 1.76 7.21
C GLU A 121 -3.59 0.95 7.51
N LEU A 122 -4.71 1.65 7.64
CA LEU A 122 -6.01 1.06 7.96
C LEU A 122 -6.88 0.97 6.71
N TYR A 123 -7.63 -0.11 6.61
CA TYR A 123 -8.57 -0.38 5.54
C TYR A 123 -9.90 -0.86 6.10
N ALA A 124 -11.02 -0.42 5.52
CA ALA A 124 -12.33 -1.08 5.66
C ALA A 124 -12.53 -1.93 4.41
N GLN A 125 -12.63 -3.24 4.56
CA GLN A 125 -12.70 -4.21 3.46
C GLN A 125 -14.00 -5.01 3.57
N ASP A 126 -14.64 -5.23 2.42
CA ASP A 126 -15.81 -6.10 2.33
C ASP A 126 -15.42 -7.56 2.62
N ASN A 127 -16.24 -8.25 3.39
CA ASN A 127 -16.05 -9.68 3.68
C ASN A 127 -16.13 -10.56 2.42
N GLU A 128 -16.85 -10.10 1.37
CA GLU A 128 -16.93 -10.78 0.09
C GLU A 128 -15.72 -10.54 -0.82
N GLU A 129 -14.85 -9.53 -0.50
CA GLU A 129 -13.65 -9.28 -1.27
C GLU A 129 -12.59 -10.35 -1.00
N PRO A 130 -12.08 -11.03 -2.06
CA PRO A 130 -11.07 -12.06 -1.88
C PRO A 130 -9.75 -11.47 -1.37
N HIS A 131 -9.14 -12.11 -0.40
CA HIS A 131 -7.77 -11.81 0.01
C HIS A 131 -6.78 -12.35 -1.02
N PHE A 132 -6.13 -11.47 -1.76
CA PHE A 132 -5.07 -11.85 -2.70
C PHE A 132 -3.70 -12.02 -2.01
N ALA A 133 -3.60 -11.68 -0.73
CA ALA A 133 -2.37 -11.81 0.03
C ALA A 133 -2.03 -13.28 0.31
N THR A 134 -0.74 -13.62 0.20
CA THR A 134 -0.23 -14.97 0.47
C THR A 134 -0.13 -15.29 1.96
N GLY A 135 -0.21 -14.28 2.84
CA GLY A 135 -0.31 -14.42 4.29
C GLY A 135 -1.40 -13.49 4.84
N VAL A 136 -2.35 -14.05 5.58
CA VAL A 136 -3.45 -13.32 6.24
C VAL A 136 -3.57 -13.82 7.67
N TYR A 137 -3.46 -12.93 8.64
CA TYR A 137 -3.56 -13.25 10.06
C TYR A 137 -4.73 -12.53 10.71
N SER A 138 -5.66 -13.27 11.30
CA SER A 138 -6.70 -12.69 12.15
C SER A 138 -6.08 -12.20 13.47
N VAL A 139 -6.01 -10.88 13.62
CA VAL A 139 -5.54 -10.23 14.84
C VAL A 139 -6.57 -10.40 15.95
N MET A 140 -7.85 -10.39 15.58
CA MET A 140 -8.96 -10.58 16.53
C MET A 140 -8.94 -11.99 17.13
N ASN A 141 -8.85 -13.03 16.27
CA ASN A 141 -8.93 -14.43 16.70
C ASN A 141 -7.56 -15.02 17.05
N ASP A 142 -6.45 -14.28 16.82
CA ASP A 142 -5.08 -14.72 17.11
C ASP A 142 -4.65 -15.98 16.32
N GLU A 143 -5.00 -16.04 15.06
CA GLU A 143 -4.72 -17.19 14.20
C GLU A 143 -4.50 -16.82 12.72
N TRP A 144 -3.82 -17.70 12.01
CA TRP A 144 -3.65 -17.57 10.57
C TRP A 144 -4.91 -18.00 9.82
N VAL A 145 -5.50 -17.08 9.09
CA VAL A 145 -6.53 -17.37 8.07
C VAL A 145 -5.87 -18.01 6.84
N THR A 146 -4.76 -17.41 6.39
CA THR A 146 -3.92 -17.98 5.33
C THR A 146 -2.46 -17.91 5.79
N LYS A 147 -1.80 -19.06 5.91
CA LYS A 147 -0.41 -19.11 6.34
C LYS A 147 0.53 -18.69 5.20
N PRO A 148 1.52 -17.83 5.48
CA PRO A 148 2.48 -17.40 4.47
C PRO A 148 3.32 -18.59 3.98
N LYS A 149 3.58 -18.60 2.69
CA LYS A 149 4.47 -19.56 2.05
C LYS A 149 5.79 -18.90 1.74
N GLN A 150 6.90 -19.61 2.00
CA GLN A 150 8.21 -19.14 1.57
C GLN A 150 8.23 -19.08 0.04
N LEU A 151 8.68 -17.96 -0.48
CA LEU A 151 8.72 -17.72 -1.91
C LEU A 151 10.07 -18.21 -2.42
N GLU A 152 10.09 -19.12 -3.39
CA GLU A 152 11.30 -19.68 -3.99
C GLU A 152 11.93 -18.80 -5.08
N ASN A 153 11.32 -17.67 -5.42
CA ASN A 153 11.76 -16.83 -6.53
C ASN A 153 12.90 -15.89 -6.14
N GLU A 154 14.10 -16.16 -6.64
CA GLU A 154 15.18 -15.18 -6.64
C GLU A 154 14.86 -14.07 -7.67
N ILE A 155 14.74 -12.84 -7.17
CA ILE A 155 14.58 -11.66 -8.01
C ILE A 155 15.94 -11.35 -8.65
N ASP A 156 16.01 -11.40 -9.99
CA ASP A 156 17.19 -10.90 -10.70
C ASP A 156 17.25 -9.38 -10.58
N LYS A 157 18.11 -8.92 -9.66
CA LYS A 157 18.28 -7.49 -9.37
C LYS A 157 18.76 -6.70 -10.58
N SER A 158 19.49 -7.31 -11.52
CA SER A 158 19.99 -6.63 -12.72
C SER A 158 18.87 -6.33 -13.71
N VAL A 159 17.92 -7.27 -13.84
CA VAL A 159 16.71 -7.08 -14.65
C VAL A 159 15.81 -6.03 -14.01
N LEU A 160 15.61 -6.11 -12.70
CA LEU A 160 14.79 -5.14 -11.94
C LEU A 160 15.38 -3.73 -12.08
N GLU A 161 16.68 -3.57 -11.90
CA GLU A 161 17.37 -2.28 -12.02
C GLU A 161 17.19 -1.65 -13.40
N LYS A 162 17.31 -2.43 -14.47
CA LYS A 162 17.08 -1.95 -15.84
C LYS A 162 15.64 -1.46 -16.04
N LYS A 163 14.67 -2.23 -15.54
CA LYS A 163 13.25 -1.83 -15.62
C LYS A 163 12.99 -0.54 -14.83
N ILE A 164 13.56 -0.41 -13.62
CA ILE A 164 13.46 0.79 -12.79
C ILE A 164 14.04 2.00 -13.54
N LYS A 165 15.28 1.91 -14.03
CA LYS A 165 15.92 3.01 -14.76
C LYS A 165 15.10 3.48 -15.96
N ASN A 166 14.54 2.55 -16.72
CA ASN A 166 13.68 2.90 -17.86
C ASN A 166 12.44 3.71 -17.45
N TRP A 167 11.84 3.39 -16.30
CA TRP A 167 10.70 4.13 -15.80
C TRP A 167 11.08 5.47 -15.16
N THR A 168 12.14 5.52 -14.36
CA THR A 168 12.63 6.78 -13.76
C THR A 168 13.01 7.78 -14.82
N GLU A 169 13.77 7.37 -15.87
CA GLU A 169 14.13 8.25 -16.98
C GLU A 169 12.91 8.82 -17.73
N LYS A 170 11.86 8.04 -17.91
CA LYS A 170 10.61 8.51 -18.53
C LYS A 170 9.88 9.53 -17.67
N ILE A 171 9.83 9.27 -16.36
CA ILE A 171 9.17 10.15 -15.39
C ILE A 171 9.96 11.44 -15.23
N ASP A 172 11.28 11.36 -15.09
CA ASP A 172 12.15 12.53 -14.90
C ASP A 172 12.07 13.47 -16.10
N LYS A 173 12.06 12.94 -17.33
CA LYS A 173 11.89 13.76 -18.55
C LYS A 173 10.60 14.58 -18.55
N VAL A 174 9.52 14.02 -18.00
CA VAL A 174 8.23 14.73 -17.93
C VAL A 174 8.19 15.71 -16.77
N ILE A 175 8.86 15.39 -15.66
CA ILE A 175 8.98 16.29 -14.50
C ILE A 175 9.83 17.52 -14.85
N GLU A 176 10.87 17.35 -15.70
CA GLU A 176 11.78 18.41 -16.13
C GLU A 176 11.22 19.27 -17.28
N SER A 177 10.14 18.83 -17.94
CA SER A 177 9.49 19.63 -18.98
C SER A 177 8.75 20.83 -18.38
N GLU A 178 8.57 21.90 -19.16
CA GLU A 178 8.02 23.19 -18.70
C GLU A 178 6.49 23.20 -18.50
N ASN A 179 5.88 22.12 -18.05
CA ASN A 179 4.45 22.05 -17.69
C ASN A 179 3.47 22.65 -18.72
N SER A 180 3.62 22.28 -19.98
CA SER A 180 2.66 22.61 -21.03
C SER A 180 1.39 21.73 -20.91
N GLU A 181 0.29 22.10 -21.60
CA GLU A 181 -0.92 21.26 -21.66
C GLU A 181 -0.63 19.86 -22.22
N ASP A 182 0.34 19.73 -23.13
CA ASP A 182 0.76 18.44 -23.68
C ASP A 182 1.48 17.57 -22.64
N ASP A 183 2.22 18.19 -21.71
CA ASP A 183 2.90 17.49 -20.62
C ASP A 183 1.91 16.93 -19.61
N ILE A 184 0.79 17.62 -19.33
CA ILE A 184 -0.27 17.13 -18.45
C ILE A 184 -0.91 15.86 -19.01
N LYS A 185 -1.24 15.84 -20.29
CA LYS A 185 -1.77 14.64 -20.96
C LYS A 185 -0.77 13.48 -20.93
N LEU A 186 0.52 13.80 -21.05
CA LEU A 186 1.58 12.81 -20.95
C LEU A 186 1.71 12.25 -19.53
N ILE A 187 1.61 13.09 -18.49
CA ILE A 187 1.61 12.67 -17.08
C ILE A 187 0.46 11.70 -16.82
N ASP A 188 -0.76 12.03 -17.23
CA ASP A 188 -1.92 11.17 -17.06
C ASP A 188 -1.77 9.83 -17.79
N SER A 189 -1.22 9.87 -19.01
CA SER A 189 -0.86 8.65 -19.76
C SER A 189 0.17 7.78 -19.02
N ILE A 190 1.16 8.40 -18.38
CA ILE A 190 2.16 7.67 -17.57
C ILE A 190 1.51 7.05 -16.33
N LYS A 191 0.65 7.80 -15.61
CA LYS A 191 -0.08 7.30 -14.44
C LYS A 191 -0.94 6.07 -14.78
N GLU A 192 -1.71 6.14 -15.87
CA GLU A 192 -2.54 5.01 -16.33
C GLU A 192 -1.70 3.80 -16.78
N LYS A 193 -0.58 4.04 -17.47
CA LYS A 193 0.35 2.98 -17.85
C LYS A 193 0.97 2.31 -16.63
N LEU A 194 1.38 3.06 -15.60
CA LEU A 194 1.92 2.52 -14.36
C LEU A 194 0.90 1.68 -13.60
N LYS A 195 -0.36 2.15 -13.53
CA LYS A 195 -1.47 1.42 -12.91
C LYS A 195 -1.72 0.08 -13.61
N THR A 196 -1.83 0.12 -14.95
CA THR A 196 -2.04 -1.07 -15.78
C THR A 196 -0.85 -2.05 -15.69
N TYR A 197 0.37 -1.51 -15.70
CA TYR A 197 1.60 -2.27 -15.57
C TYR A 197 1.65 -3.03 -14.25
N ARG A 198 1.40 -2.34 -13.10
CA ARG A 198 1.31 -2.96 -11.79
C ARG A 198 0.22 -4.03 -11.71
N LYS A 199 -1.00 -3.70 -12.19
CA LYS A 199 -2.13 -4.63 -12.19
C LYS A 199 -1.80 -5.92 -12.93
N SER A 200 -1.25 -5.83 -14.15
CA SER A 200 -0.85 -6.98 -14.94
C SER A 200 0.20 -7.85 -14.27
N GLY A 201 1.17 -7.26 -13.56
CA GLY A 201 2.17 -8.00 -12.81
C GLY A 201 1.57 -8.76 -11.61
N LEU A 202 0.73 -8.07 -10.84
CA LEU A 202 0.04 -8.67 -9.69
C LEU A 202 -0.84 -9.86 -10.10
N GLU A 203 -1.56 -9.75 -11.21
CA GLU A 203 -2.44 -10.81 -11.71
C GLU A 203 -1.66 -12.03 -12.21
N LYS A 204 -0.45 -11.85 -12.78
CA LYS A 204 0.33 -12.95 -13.39
C LYS A 204 1.30 -13.63 -12.44
N GLU A 205 2.04 -12.85 -11.67
CA GLU A 205 3.17 -13.31 -10.86
C GLU A 205 3.07 -12.88 -9.39
N GLY A 206 2.00 -12.15 -9.03
CA GLY A 206 1.75 -11.70 -7.65
C GLY A 206 2.68 -10.57 -7.19
N GLU A 207 2.87 -10.49 -5.87
CA GLU A 207 3.56 -9.38 -5.23
C GLU A 207 5.04 -9.21 -5.61
N LEU A 208 5.72 -10.30 -6.02
CA LEU A 208 7.13 -10.28 -6.43
C LEU A 208 7.32 -10.07 -7.94
N SER A 209 6.24 -9.80 -8.70
CA SER A 209 6.37 -9.44 -10.11
C SER A 209 7.27 -8.21 -10.28
N TYR A 210 8.08 -8.22 -11.32
CA TYR A 210 8.93 -7.06 -11.63
C TYR A 210 8.13 -5.76 -11.77
N GLU A 211 6.93 -5.85 -12.30
CA GLU A 211 5.99 -4.75 -12.49
C GLU A 211 5.59 -4.11 -11.16
N ASN A 212 5.23 -4.93 -10.18
CA ASN A 212 4.89 -4.46 -8.84
C ASN A 212 6.13 -3.92 -8.10
N LEU A 213 7.28 -4.57 -8.23
CA LEU A 213 8.53 -4.11 -7.62
C LEU A 213 9.00 -2.77 -8.18
N VAL A 214 8.88 -2.55 -9.49
CA VAL A 214 9.13 -1.24 -10.12
C VAL A 214 8.18 -0.19 -9.55
N PHE A 215 6.89 -0.48 -9.46
CA PHE A 215 5.92 0.44 -8.86
C PHE A 215 6.27 0.77 -7.40
N LYS A 216 6.57 -0.25 -6.58
CA LYS A 216 7.03 -0.07 -5.19
C LYS A 216 8.30 0.78 -5.11
N PHE A 217 9.24 0.60 -6.04
CA PHE A 217 10.44 1.43 -6.13
C PHE A 217 10.10 2.90 -6.40
N LEU A 218 9.29 3.16 -7.43
CA LEU A 218 8.89 4.52 -7.82
C LEU A 218 8.11 5.24 -6.70
N ARG A 219 7.28 4.51 -5.94
CA ARG A 219 6.60 5.03 -4.75
C ARG A 219 7.62 5.41 -3.67
N ARG A 220 8.52 4.48 -3.29
CA ARG A 220 9.53 4.68 -2.23
C ARG A 220 10.58 5.75 -2.56
N SER A 221 10.83 5.98 -3.82
CA SER A 221 11.78 7.00 -4.30
C SER A 221 11.13 8.37 -4.57
N GLY A 222 9.82 8.52 -4.34
CA GLY A 222 9.08 9.78 -4.49
C GLY A 222 8.71 10.15 -5.94
N HIS A 223 8.98 9.30 -6.93
CA HIS A 223 8.64 9.62 -8.32
C HIS A 223 7.13 9.65 -8.57
N ILE A 224 6.38 8.75 -7.91
CA ILE A 224 4.91 8.72 -8.02
C ILE A 224 4.32 9.98 -7.40
N GLU A 225 4.76 10.35 -6.20
CA GLU A 225 4.33 11.57 -5.51
C GLU A 225 4.55 12.81 -6.38
N LYS A 226 5.74 12.97 -6.95
CA LYS A 226 6.05 14.08 -7.87
C LYS A 226 5.13 14.14 -9.09
N LEU A 227 4.78 12.99 -9.69
CA LEU A 227 3.84 12.95 -10.82
C LEU A 227 2.44 13.46 -10.41
N PHE A 228 1.96 13.07 -9.24
CA PHE A 228 0.68 13.55 -8.72
C PHE A 228 0.71 15.03 -8.38
N ASP A 229 1.77 15.52 -7.75
CA ASP A 229 1.96 16.93 -7.41
C ASP A 229 1.92 17.83 -8.63
N ILE A 230 2.60 17.44 -9.72
CA ILE A 230 2.62 18.20 -10.96
C ILE A 230 1.23 18.21 -11.60
N SER A 231 0.57 17.05 -11.65
CA SER A 231 -0.80 16.94 -12.19
C SER A 231 -1.77 17.83 -11.42
N ASN A 232 -1.72 17.82 -10.08
CA ASN A 232 -2.59 18.64 -9.25
C ASN A 232 -2.28 20.13 -9.42
N LYS A 233 -1.02 20.54 -9.41
CA LYS A 233 -0.62 21.94 -9.65
C LYS A 233 -1.05 22.46 -11.02
N ALA A 234 -1.01 21.60 -12.02
CA ALA A 234 -1.44 21.96 -13.37
C ALA A 234 -2.97 22.18 -13.43
N LEU A 235 -3.74 21.27 -12.81
CA LEU A 235 -5.19 21.43 -12.67
C LEU A 235 -5.54 22.68 -11.84
N ASP A 236 -4.88 22.92 -10.74
CA ASP A 236 -5.07 24.13 -9.92
C ASP A 236 -4.83 25.39 -10.74
N LYS A 237 -3.79 25.41 -11.58
CA LYS A 237 -3.50 26.54 -12.46
C LYS A 237 -4.55 26.72 -13.54
N GLU A 238 -5.04 25.64 -14.13
CA GLU A 238 -6.11 25.68 -15.15
C GLU A 238 -7.42 26.23 -14.57
N LEU A 239 -7.76 25.83 -13.34
CA LEU A 239 -9.00 26.21 -12.67
C LEU A 239 -8.91 27.57 -11.96
N SER A 240 -7.72 28.13 -11.78
CA SER A 240 -7.51 29.38 -11.07
C SER A 240 -7.61 30.59 -12.03
N ILE A 241 -8.30 31.63 -11.60
CA ILE A 241 -8.31 32.92 -12.30
C ILE A 241 -7.28 33.83 -11.63
N GLU A 242 -6.12 34.01 -12.27
CA GLU A 242 -5.13 34.98 -11.79
C GLU A 242 -5.66 36.41 -12.01
N ARG A 243 -5.68 37.22 -10.95
CA ARG A 243 -5.86 38.67 -11.08
C ARG A 243 -4.65 39.21 -11.84
N LYS A 244 -4.81 39.61 -13.11
CA LYS A 244 -3.85 40.52 -13.73
C LYS A 244 -3.96 41.82 -12.93
N LEU A 245 -2.92 42.14 -12.16
CA LEU A 245 -2.73 43.51 -11.69
C LEU A 245 -2.51 44.35 -12.95
N GLU A 246 -3.50 45.11 -13.36
CA GLU A 246 -3.33 46.17 -14.34
C GLU A 246 -2.42 47.20 -13.68
N ASP A 247 -1.22 47.41 -14.24
CA ASP A 247 -0.28 48.49 -13.90
C ASP A 247 -0.86 49.86 -14.32
#